data_3f15bc3d6cbc4398a2e1d9ba1e43f142
#
_entry.id   3f15bc3d6cbc4398a2e1d9ba1e43f142
#
_cell.length_a   1.000
_cell.length_b   1.000
_cell.length_c   1.000
_cell.angle_alpha   90.00
_cell.angle_beta   90.00
_cell.angle_gamma   90.00
#
_symmetry.space_group_name_H-M   'P 1'
#
loop_
_entity.id
_entity.type
_entity.pdbx_description
1 polymer ?
#
loop_
_entity_poly.entity_id
_entity_poly.type
_entity_poly.pdbx_seq_one_letter_code
_entity_poly.pdbx_strand_id
1 'polypeptide(L)'
;MNNGETLTGSQLNVDPDELVRAATDLDRLADQLGSALTQHLPTLSVAPAGRDEVSTVAAQTLTAVGAEFAATTSAGVNELRKIAAVLRAQAGGYRGAEESIEEAFRL
;
A
#
# COMPACT_ATOMS: atom_id res chain seq x y z
N MET A 1 -18.88 -26.51 14.01
CA MET A 1 -17.79 -26.51 13.05
C MET A 1 -16.56 -25.81 13.63
N ASN A 2 -15.44 -26.34 13.37
CA ASN A 2 -14.21 -25.78 13.90
C ASN A 2 -13.60 -24.78 12.89
N ASN A 3 -13.70 -23.50 13.21
CA ASN A 3 -13.13 -22.45 12.38
C ASN A 3 -11.61 -22.53 12.30
N GLY A 4 -10.96 -23.04 13.34
CA GLY A 4 -9.52 -23.21 13.33
C GLY A 4 -9.06 -24.20 12.28
N GLU A 5 -9.79 -25.28 12.07
CA GLU A 5 -9.47 -26.25 11.02
C GLU A 5 -9.59 -25.63 9.64
N THR A 6 -10.64 -24.86 9.42
CA THR A 6 -10.85 -24.18 8.15
C THR A 6 -9.71 -23.21 7.85
N LEU A 7 -9.32 -22.42 8.85
CA LEU A 7 -8.21 -21.48 8.69
C LEU A 7 -6.89 -22.19 8.42
N THR A 8 -6.63 -23.29 9.13
CA THR A 8 -5.42 -24.09 8.93
C THR A 8 -5.37 -24.64 7.50
N GLY A 9 -6.49 -25.18 7.02
CA GLY A 9 -6.59 -25.66 5.66
C GLY A 9 -6.31 -24.57 4.62
N SER A 10 -6.89 -23.37 4.82
CA SER A 10 -6.66 -22.24 3.95
C SER A 10 -5.21 -21.81 3.90
N GLN A 11 -4.54 -21.81 5.06
CA GLN A 11 -3.13 -21.43 5.14
C GLN A 11 -2.22 -22.42 4.42
N LEU A 12 -2.56 -23.70 4.46
CA LEU A 12 -1.79 -24.75 3.78
C LEU A 12 -1.96 -24.72 2.26
N ASN A 13 -3.03 -24.11 1.79
CA ASN A 13 -3.37 -24.06 0.37
C ASN A 13 -3.18 -22.68 -0.25
N VAL A 14 -2.18 -21.94 0.24
CA VAL A 14 -1.87 -20.62 -0.30
C VAL A 14 -1.31 -20.78 -1.73
N ASP A 15 -1.90 -20.06 -2.66
CA ASP A 15 -1.46 -20.04 -4.05
C ASP A 15 -0.48 -18.88 -4.25
N PRO A 16 0.79 -19.15 -4.60
CA PRO A 16 1.76 -18.09 -4.85
C PRO A 16 1.31 -17.10 -5.92
N ASP A 17 0.59 -17.55 -6.93
CA ASP A 17 0.10 -16.66 -7.98
C ASP A 17 -0.94 -15.66 -7.45
N GLU A 18 -1.74 -16.06 -6.49
CA GLU A 18 -2.68 -15.15 -5.83
C GLU A 18 -1.95 -14.09 -5.01
N LEU A 19 -0.86 -14.46 -4.35
CA LEU A 19 -0.04 -13.50 -3.63
C LEU A 19 0.57 -12.47 -4.57
N VAL A 20 1.04 -12.90 -5.72
CA VAL A 20 1.60 -11.99 -6.73
C VAL A 20 0.51 -11.06 -7.28
N ARG A 21 -0.68 -11.58 -7.54
CA ARG A 21 -1.79 -10.74 -8.00
C ARG A 21 -2.17 -9.69 -6.95
N ALA A 22 -2.25 -10.10 -5.69
CA ALA A 22 -2.52 -9.16 -4.60
C ALA A 22 -1.43 -8.07 -4.50
N ALA A 23 -0.17 -8.45 -4.65
CA ALA A 23 0.94 -7.50 -4.66
C ALA A 23 0.81 -6.51 -5.82
N THR A 24 0.45 -6.99 -7.00
CA THR A 24 0.26 -6.13 -8.17
C THR A 24 -0.89 -5.15 -7.95
N ASP A 25 -1.98 -5.61 -7.33
CA ASP A 25 -3.12 -4.74 -7.02
C ASP A 25 -2.74 -3.67 -6.01
N LEU A 26 -1.94 -4.01 -5.00
CA LEU A 26 -1.45 -3.05 -4.02
C LEU A 26 -0.53 -2.01 -4.65
N ASP A 27 0.37 -2.42 -5.55
CA ASP A 27 1.23 -1.49 -6.26
C ASP A 27 0.42 -0.56 -7.16
N ARG A 28 -0.60 -1.09 -7.81
CA ARG A 28 -1.50 -0.27 -8.63
C ARG A 28 -2.23 0.76 -7.79
N LEU A 29 -2.72 0.36 -6.63
CA LEU A 29 -3.36 1.28 -5.69
C LEU A 29 -2.38 2.35 -5.22
N ALA A 30 -1.14 1.95 -4.90
CA ALA A 30 -0.09 2.90 -4.52
C ALA A 30 0.19 3.91 -5.64
N ASP A 31 0.24 3.45 -6.89
CA ASP A 31 0.44 4.32 -8.06
C ASP A 31 -0.72 5.31 -8.21
N GLN A 32 -1.94 4.84 -8.05
CA GLN A 32 -3.13 5.68 -8.17
C GLN A 32 -3.16 6.75 -7.07
N LEU A 33 -2.85 6.38 -5.83
CA LEU A 33 -2.80 7.32 -4.73
C LEU A 33 -1.66 8.33 -4.91
N GLY A 34 -0.49 7.87 -5.32
CA GLY A 34 0.65 8.74 -5.57
C GLY A 34 0.37 9.74 -6.69
N SER A 35 -0.26 9.28 -7.78
CA SER A 35 -0.64 10.14 -8.90
C SER A 35 -1.69 11.17 -8.48
N ALA A 36 -2.70 10.74 -7.73
CA ALA A 36 -3.73 11.64 -7.24
C ALA A 36 -3.13 12.73 -6.34
N LEU A 37 -2.23 12.33 -5.45
CA LEU A 37 -1.55 13.29 -4.59
C LEU A 37 -0.76 14.31 -5.41
N THR A 38 0.04 13.85 -6.38
CA THR A 38 0.84 14.73 -7.24
C THR A 38 -0.04 15.70 -8.02
N GLN A 39 -1.17 15.24 -8.55
CA GLN A 39 -2.10 16.07 -9.29
C GLN A 39 -2.73 17.15 -8.43
N HIS A 40 -2.98 16.85 -7.16
CA HIS A 40 -3.69 17.76 -6.26
C HIS A 40 -2.78 18.55 -5.32
N LEU A 41 -1.46 18.32 -5.35
CA LEU A 41 -0.52 19.07 -4.50
C LEU A 41 -0.69 20.59 -4.60
N PRO A 42 -0.82 21.18 -5.82
CA PRO A 42 -0.99 22.62 -5.90
C PRO A 42 -2.23 23.15 -5.21
N THR A 43 -3.28 22.33 -5.08
CA THR A 43 -4.54 22.74 -4.43
C THR A 43 -4.47 22.62 -2.91
N LEU A 44 -3.42 21.97 -2.37
CA LEU A 44 -3.23 21.84 -0.93
C LEU A 44 -2.58 23.08 -0.30
N SER A 45 -2.07 23.98 -1.14
CA SER A 45 -1.52 25.24 -0.69
C SER A 45 -2.55 26.32 -0.96
N VAL A 46 -2.99 27.01 0.10
CA VAL A 46 -4.08 27.98 0.04
C VAL A 46 -3.52 29.38 0.17
N ALA A 47 -3.85 30.25 -0.82
CA ALA A 47 -3.52 31.66 -0.75
C ALA A 47 -4.57 32.40 0.08
N PRO A 48 -4.18 33.45 0.85
CA PRO A 48 -5.15 34.25 1.60
C PRO A 48 -6.16 34.92 0.65
N ALA A 49 -7.43 34.91 1.03
CA ALA A 49 -8.49 35.56 0.28
C ALA A 49 -8.41 37.09 0.38
N GLY A 50 -7.74 37.60 1.42
CA GLY A 50 -7.55 39.02 1.66
C GLY A 50 -6.21 39.23 2.36
N ARG A 51 -5.95 40.50 2.72
CA ARG A 51 -4.70 40.88 3.39
C ARG A 51 -4.87 41.02 4.92
N ASP A 52 -6.05 40.75 5.41
CA ASP A 52 -6.30 40.82 6.84
C ASP A 52 -5.65 39.64 7.57
N GLU A 53 -5.43 39.84 8.86
CA GLU A 53 -4.74 38.82 9.69
C GLU A 53 -5.50 37.50 9.75
N VAL A 54 -6.85 37.58 9.82
CA VAL A 54 -7.68 36.37 9.90
C VAL A 54 -7.56 35.51 8.63
N SER A 55 -7.62 36.15 7.46
CA SER A 55 -7.47 35.43 6.18
C SER A 55 -6.09 34.82 6.05
N THR A 56 -5.05 35.52 6.50
CA THR A 56 -3.67 35.03 6.45
C THR A 56 -3.52 33.82 7.37
N VAL A 57 -4.02 33.89 8.59
CA VAL A 57 -3.97 32.78 9.55
C VAL A 57 -4.73 31.57 9.03
N ALA A 58 -5.93 31.80 8.49
CA ALA A 58 -6.74 30.71 7.92
C ALA A 58 -6.02 30.02 6.78
N ALA A 59 -5.40 30.79 5.87
CA ALA A 59 -4.65 30.23 4.74
C ALA A 59 -3.43 29.43 5.22
N GLN A 60 -2.71 29.94 6.23
CA GLN A 60 -1.56 29.23 6.79
C GLN A 60 -2.00 27.91 7.44
N THR A 61 -3.10 27.90 8.17
CA THR A 61 -3.61 26.70 8.84
C THR A 61 -4.03 25.66 7.80
N LEU A 62 -4.77 26.06 6.76
CA LEU A 62 -5.20 25.15 5.72
C LEU A 62 -4.02 24.59 4.93
N THR A 63 -3.01 25.40 4.67
CA THR A 63 -1.79 24.95 4.00
C THR A 63 -1.03 23.93 4.85
N ALA A 64 -0.95 24.15 6.16
CA ALA A 64 -0.31 23.22 7.08
C ALA A 64 -1.06 21.88 7.14
N VAL A 65 -2.39 21.91 7.19
CA VAL A 65 -3.23 20.70 7.17
C VAL A 65 -3.02 19.95 5.86
N GLY A 66 -2.97 20.67 4.74
CA GLY A 66 -2.70 20.07 3.43
C GLY A 66 -1.33 19.38 3.38
N ALA A 67 -0.31 20.01 3.96
CA ALA A 67 1.03 19.42 4.03
C ALA A 67 1.04 18.14 4.87
N GLU A 68 0.33 18.13 5.99
CA GLU A 68 0.20 16.91 6.82
C GLU A 68 -0.52 15.81 6.06
N PHE A 69 -1.58 16.13 5.35
CA PHE A 69 -2.32 15.18 4.53
C PHE A 69 -1.42 14.58 3.47
N ALA A 70 -0.62 15.40 2.79
CA ALA A 70 0.31 14.93 1.77
C ALA A 70 1.35 13.99 2.37
N ALA A 71 1.92 14.34 3.51
CA ALA A 71 2.91 13.50 4.19
C ALA A 71 2.31 12.15 4.61
N THR A 72 1.11 12.15 5.18
CA THR A 72 0.41 10.94 5.60
C THR A 72 0.09 10.05 4.40
N THR A 73 -0.37 10.64 3.29
CA THR A 73 -0.68 9.90 2.07
C THR A 73 0.59 9.28 1.48
N SER A 74 1.69 10.01 1.44
CA SER A 74 2.98 9.49 0.95
C SER A 74 3.47 8.32 1.81
N ALA A 75 3.32 8.43 3.12
CA ALA A 75 3.66 7.32 4.02
C ALA A 75 2.80 6.09 3.74
N GLY A 76 1.49 6.29 3.51
CA GLY A 76 0.57 5.22 3.15
C GLY A 76 0.94 4.54 1.85
N VAL A 77 1.31 5.30 0.83
CA VAL A 77 1.79 4.77 -0.46
C VAL A 77 3.01 3.88 -0.24
N ASN A 78 3.97 4.34 0.56
CA ASN A 78 5.17 3.55 0.85
C ASN A 78 4.84 2.26 1.60
N GLU A 79 3.89 2.31 2.53
CA GLU A 79 3.45 1.08 3.24
C GLU A 79 2.79 0.09 2.30
N LEU A 80 1.97 0.53 1.36
CA LEU A 80 1.37 -0.36 0.36
C LEU A 80 2.44 -1.07 -0.46
N ARG A 81 3.49 -0.35 -0.87
CA ARG A 81 4.60 -0.94 -1.62
C ARG A 81 5.39 -1.94 -0.80
N LYS A 82 5.58 -1.68 0.49
CA LYS A 82 6.25 -2.63 1.39
C LYS A 82 5.44 -3.91 1.53
N ILE A 83 4.13 -3.80 1.67
CA ILE A 83 3.25 -4.96 1.77
C ILE A 83 3.32 -5.76 0.46
N ALA A 84 3.29 -5.09 -0.68
CA ALA A 84 3.42 -5.76 -1.98
C ALA A 84 4.75 -6.52 -2.07
N ALA A 85 5.83 -5.92 -1.62
CA ALA A 85 7.15 -6.57 -1.62
C ALA A 85 7.17 -7.81 -0.71
N VAL A 86 6.54 -7.73 0.46
CA VAL A 86 6.44 -8.87 1.38
C VAL A 86 5.64 -10.00 0.73
N LEU A 87 4.53 -9.69 0.07
CA LEU A 87 3.71 -10.71 -0.61
C LEU A 87 4.49 -11.40 -1.72
N ARG A 88 5.27 -10.65 -2.49
CA ARG A 88 6.12 -11.23 -3.52
C ARG A 88 7.21 -12.13 -2.95
N ALA A 89 7.80 -11.70 -1.84
CA ALA A 89 8.81 -12.50 -1.16
C ALA A 89 8.21 -13.81 -0.64
N GLN A 90 7.00 -13.75 -0.08
CA GLN A 90 6.29 -14.95 0.38
C GLN A 90 5.97 -15.87 -0.80
N ALA A 91 5.51 -15.33 -1.92
CA ALA A 91 5.23 -16.11 -3.12
C ALA A 91 6.49 -16.82 -3.61
N GLY A 92 7.63 -16.14 -3.62
CA GLY A 92 8.91 -16.73 -3.97
C GLY A 92 9.30 -17.86 -3.05
N GLY A 93 9.09 -17.68 -1.75
CA GLY A 93 9.36 -18.71 -0.75
C GLY A 93 8.51 -19.96 -0.96
N TYR A 94 7.21 -19.79 -1.22
CA TYR A 94 6.31 -20.91 -1.49
C TYR A 94 6.71 -21.66 -2.75
N ARG A 95 7.04 -20.97 -3.83
CA ARG A 95 7.50 -21.61 -5.08
C ARG A 95 8.80 -22.35 -4.87
N GLY A 96 9.76 -21.77 -4.16
CA GLY A 96 11.00 -22.43 -3.85
C GLY A 96 10.80 -23.70 -3.05
N ALA A 97 9.91 -23.67 -2.05
CA ALA A 97 9.58 -24.85 -1.26
C ALA A 97 8.94 -25.96 -2.11
N GLU A 98 8.02 -25.58 -3.00
CA GLU A 98 7.38 -26.54 -3.91
C GLU A 98 8.38 -27.19 -4.84
N GLU A 99 9.28 -26.41 -5.43
CA GLU A 99 10.34 -26.93 -6.30
C GLU A 99 11.26 -27.89 -5.56
N SER A 100 11.64 -27.55 -4.34
CA SER A 100 12.47 -28.40 -3.51
C SER A 100 11.80 -29.73 -3.21
N ILE A 101 10.51 -29.71 -2.93
CA ILE A 101 9.73 -30.93 -2.68
C ILE A 101 9.67 -31.79 -3.94
N GLU A 102 9.39 -31.18 -5.09
CA GLU A 102 9.36 -31.91 -6.36
C GLU A 102 10.69 -32.60 -6.65
N GLU A 103 11.79 -31.87 -6.48
CA GLU A 103 13.12 -32.44 -6.71
C GLU A 103 13.37 -33.62 -5.79
N ALA A 104 12.97 -33.50 -4.51
CA ALA A 104 13.14 -34.59 -3.56
C ALA A 104 12.39 -35.85 -3.99
N PHE A 105 11.24 -35.69 -4.63
CA PHE A 105 10.43 -36.83 -5.06
C PHE A 105 10.82 -37.40 -6.42
N ARG A 106 11.62 -36.70 -7.17
CA ARG A 106 12.13 -37.21 -8.46
C ARG A 106 13.23 -38.24 -8.31
N LEU A 107 13.83 -38.35 -7.15
CA LEU A 107 14.86 -39.32 -6.86
C LEU A 107 14.27 -40.70 -6.66
#